data_6ece1b803b76736ef44f2a2dd1cbcf3b
#
_entry.id   6ece1b803b76736ef44f2a2dd1cbcf3b
#
_cell.length_a   1.000
_cell.length_b   1.000
_cell.length_c   1.000
_cell.angle_alpha   90.00
_cell.angle_beta   90.00
_cell.angle_gamma   90.00
#
_symmetry.space_group_name_H-M   'P 1'
#
loop_
_entity.id
_entity.type
_entity.pdbx_description
1 polymer ?
#
loop_
_entity_poly.entity_id
_entity_poly.type
_entity_poly.pdbx_seq_one_letter_code
_entity_poly.pdbx_strand_id
1 'polypeptide(L)'
;MIHLTTIEPDWEYGIKTEGHQNTGNATTTVTLGENGFEYWTSGLNWGDLPDGWVYKEGTSVAIDSNDQVYVFNRGTCPMIVFDTDGKILRTWGEGIFKNPHGVTIAPDGSVFCVDNGDSTIRQFSPNGDLINTLGTPNKPAPKMSGDPFCLPAHVAFDPRNGDFYVADGYSNARVHKYSPDGKLMFSWGESGTGLGQFNIVHNVVVDKSGWVYIADRENHRIQIFSPDGKFETQWVNLSRVAALCIDDRTGRELIYVGEYFCGIGTNDVGTDLGPRITIMDTDGNVLSRIGRESYGDQIGRFYSPHGIALDSKGDIYVAEVSWSDYGRHMNPPRELRSMQKLRKVAQ
;
A
#
# COMPACT_ATOMS: atom_id res chain seq x y z
N MET A 1 -46.89 1.47 25.73
CA MET A 1 -46.16 2.49 24.95
C MET A 1 -44.74 2.54 25.53
N ILE A 2 -43.79 1.88 24.87
CA ILE A 2 -42.39 1.87 25.27
C ILE A 2 -41.79 3.08 24.55
N HIS A 3 -41.34 4.06 25.30
CA HIS A 3 -40.52 5.15 24.78
C HIS A 3 -39.14 4.59 24.41
N LEU A 4 -38.92 4.43 23.12
CA LEU A 4 -37.56 4.28 22.59
C LEU A 4 -36.92 5.68 22.59
N THR A 5 -36.12 5.96 23.61
CA THR A 5 -35.13 7.02 23.52
C THR A 5 -34.09 6.59 22.48
N THR A 6 -34.06 7.28 21.35
CA THR A 6 -32.98 7.19 20.39
C THR A 6 -31.73 7.67 21.11
N ILE A 7 -30.86 6.74 21.52
CA ILE A 7 -29.47 7.06 21.83
C ILE A 7 -28.86 7.31 20.46
N GLU A 8 -28.65 8.58 20.13
CA GLU A 8 -27.72 8.92 19.06
C GLU A 8 -26.35 8.43 19.53
N PRO A 9 -25.68 7.57 18.79
CA PRO A 9 -24.33 7.18 19.15
C PRO A 9 -23.45 8.43 18.94
N ASP A 10 -22.95 8.98 20.01
CA ASP A 10 -21.83 9.92 19.99
C ASP A 10 -20.62 9.18 19.45
N TRP A 11 -20.51 9.12 18.12
CA TRP A 11 -19.30 8.71 17.42
C TRP A 11 -18.29 9.86 17.45
N GLU A 12 -17.98 10.36 18.64
CA GLU A 12 -16.71 10.97 18.84
C GLU A 12 -15.69 9.84 18.74
N TYR A 13 -15.12 9.65 17.55
CA TYR A 13 -13.81 9.04 17.44
C TYR A 13 -12.95 9.79 18.44
N GLY A 14 -12.54 9.12 19.50
CA GLY A 14 -11.84 9.71 20.63
C GLY A 14 -10.47 10.26 20.26
N ILE A 15 -10.43 11.20 19.32
CA ILE A 15 -9.31 12.07 19.07
C ILE A 15 -9.36 13.10 20.19
N LYS A 16 -8.86 12.76 21.36
CA LYS A 16 -8.40 13.77 22.30
C LYS A 16 -7.27 14.51 21.59
N THR A 17 -7.63 15.57 20.90
CA THR A 17 -6.69 16.59 20.47
C THR A 17 -6.21 17.30 21.74
N GLU A 18 -5.25 16.71 22.43
CA GLU A 18 -4.40 17.49 23.30
C GLU A 18 -3.61 18.42 22.38
N GLY A 19 -4.00 19.68 22.41
CA GLY A 19 -3.32 20.74 21.68
C GLY A 19 -1.87 20.83 22.13
N HIS A 20 -0.98 20.16 21.47
CA HIS A 20 0.43 20.40 21.58
C HIS A 20 0.78 21.59 20.69
N GLN A 21 0.93 22.75 21.36
CA GLN A 21 1.68 23.86 20.80
C GLN A 21 3.08 23.35 20.43
N ASN A 22 3.41 23.50 19.18
CA ASN A 22 4.73 23.21 18.64
C ASN A 22 5.74 24.19 19.24
N THR A 23 6.32 23.86 20.39
CA THR A 23 7.43 24.59 20.98
C THR A 23 8.72 23.93 20.51
N GLY A 24 9.36 24.60 19.61
CA GLY A 24 10.76 24.61 19.20
C GLY A 24 11.68 23.41 19.47
N ASN A 25 12.29 22.90 18.39
CA ASN A 25 13.66 22.35 18.35
C ASN A 25 14.10 21.30 19.40
N ALA A 26 13.46 20.13 19.36
CA ALA A 26 14.18 18.88 19.62
C ALA A 26 13.64 17.84 18.63
N THR A 27 14.48 17.35 17.74
CA THR A 27 14.15 16.22 16.87
C THR A 27 14.00 14.97 17.74
N THR A 28 12.79 14.74 18.24
CA THR A 28 12.49 13.52 18.98
C THR A 28 12.52 12.38 17.97
N THR A 29 13.49 11.48 18.08
CA THR A 29 13.51 10.23 17.32
C THR A 29 12.87 9.14 18.13
N VAL A 30 12.10 8.27 17.46
CA VAL A 30 11.51 7.08 18.06
C VAL A 30 12.06 5.87 17.32
N THR A 31 12.49 4.86 18.06
CA THR A 31 12.87 3.56 17.50
C THR A 31 11.69 2.62 17.57
N LEU A 32 11.40 1.95 16.47
CA LEU A 32 10.28 1.04 16.28
C LEU A 32 10.80 -0.32 15.81
N GLY A 33 10.08 -1.38 16.15
CA GLY A 33 10.46 -2.74 15.77
C GLY A 33 11.36 -3.42 16.83
N GLU A 34 11.77 -4.66 16.53
CA GLU A 34 12.51 -5.54 17.43
C GLU A 34 13.26 -6.62 16.65
N ASN A 35 14.10 -7.39 17.35
CA ASN A 35 14.76 -8.61 16.84
C ASN A 35 15.66 -8.39 15.61
N GLY A 36 16.41 -7.28 15.56
CA GLY A 36 17.27 -6.93 14.42
C GLY A 36 16.54 -6.23 13.28
N PHE A 37 15.28 -5.89 13.49
CA PHE A 37 14.43 -5.12 12.57
C PHE A 37 14.01 -3.79 13.18
N GLU A 38 14.98 -3.09 13.77
CA GLU A 38 14.75 -1.78 14.36
C GLU A 38 14.87 -0.70 13.30
N TYR A 39 13.94 0.25 13.36
CA TYR A 39 13.88 1.43 12.51
C TYR A 39 13.67 2.66 13.37
N TRP A 40 14.27 3.77 12.99
CA TRP A 40 14.00 5.03 13.62
C TRP A 40 13.31 6.01 12.67
N THR A 41 12.48 6.87 13.23
CA THR A 41 11.86 7.99 12.53
C THR A 41 11.90 9.21 13.42
N SER A 42 12.13 10.37 12.81
CA SER A 42 12.15 11.65 13.51
C SER A 42 10.82 12.38 13.44
N GLY A 43 9.83 11.82 12.74
CA GLY A 43 8.60 12.53 12.42
C GLY A 43 8.82 13.78 11.57
N LEU A 44 10.05 14.05 11.15
CA LEU A 44 10.34 15.09 10.20
C LEU A 44 9.80 14.68 8.85
N ASN A 45 9.25 15.65 8.17
CA ASN A 45 8.61 15.49 6.89
C ASN A 45 9.63 15.07 5.83
N TRP A 46 9.75 13.78 5.59
CA TRP A 46 10.40 13.31 4.39
C TRP A 46 9.45 13.52 3.21
N GLY A 47 9.95 14.12 2.13
CA GLY A 47 9.13 14.38 0.94
C GLY A 47 8.19 15.58 1.14
N ASP A 48 8.66 16.63 1.81
CA ASP A 48 7.94 17.88 1.90
C ASP A 48 7.61 18.44 0.53
N LEU A 49 6.37 18.89 0.37
CA LEU A 49 5.88 19.45 -0.89
C LEU A 49 6.07 20.97 -0.91
N PRO A 50 6.28 21.57 -2.09
CA PRO A 50 6.25 23.02 -2.25
C PRO A 50 4.92 23.63 -1.81
N ASP A 51 4.96 24.91 -1.43
CA ASP A 51 3.77 25.66 -1.04
C ASP A 51 2.64 25.54 -2.07
N GLY A 52 1.44 25.23 -1.58
CA GLY A 52 0.25 25.05 -2.40
C GLY A 52 0.10 23.65 -3.03
N TRP A 53 1.08 22.76 -2.88
CA TRP A 53 0.93 21.36 -3.28
C TRP A 53 0.42 20.54 -2.10
N VAL A 54 -0.33 19.49 -2.44
CA VAL A 54 -0.87 18.54 -1.46
C VAL A 54 -0.72 17.12 -1.98
N TYR A 55 -0.46 16.17 -1.10
CA TYR A 55 -0.60 14.74 -1.40
C TYR A 55 -2.06 14.33 -1.49
N LYS A 56 -2.91 15.02 -0.72
CA LYS A 56 -4.23 14.55 -0.33
C LYS A 56 -4.13 13.20 0.39
N GLU A 57 -3.55 12.18 -0.29
CA GLU A 57 -3.16 10.89 0.29
C GLU A 57 -2.17 10.19 -0.63
N GLY A 58 -1.17 9.53 -0.05
CA GLY A 58 -0.25 8.65 -0.76
C GLY A 58 -0.89 7.28 -0.97
N THR A 59 -1.00 6.84 -2.22
CA THR A 59 -1.62 5.54 -2.51
C THR A 59 -0.62 4.43 -2.69
N SER A 60 0.54 4.72 -3.23
CA SER A 60 1.59 3.73 -3.44
C SER A 60 2.96 4.38 -3.52
N VAL A 61 3.98 3.60 -3.26
CA VAL A 61 5.38 3.99 -3.39
C VAL A 61 6.15 2.85 -4.03
N ALA A 62 7.07 3.18 -4.95
CA ALA A 62 8.01 2.25 -5.55
C ALA A 62 9.40 2.87 -5.61
N ILE A 63 10.43 2.06 -5.67
CA ILE A 63 11.83 2.52 -5.71
C ILE A 63 12.52 1.83 -6.89
N ASP A 64 13.25 2.60 -7.69
CA ASP A 64 14.01 2.07 -8.80
C ASP A 64 15.44 1.65 -8.38
N SER A 65 16.18 1.07 -9.31
CA SER A 65 17.56 0.61 -9.08
C SER A 65 18.58 1.73 -8.77
N ASN A 66 18.18 3.00 -8.90
CA ASN A 66 18.96 4.18 -8.57
C ASN A 66 18.52 4.81 -7.25
N ASP A 67 17.74 4.12 -6.44
CA ASP A 67 17.11 4.62 -5.21
C ASP A 67 16.24 5.86 -5.42
N GLN A 68 15.66 6.05 -6.61
CA GLN A 68 14.65 7.08 -6.83
C GLN A 68 13.31 6.60 -6.34
N VAL A 69 12.65 7.43 -5.52
CA VAL A 69 11.41 7.08 -4.83
C VAL A 69 10.22 7.67 -5.57
N TYR A 70 9.43 6.82 -6.18
CA TYR A 70 8.22 7.17 -6.94
C TYR A 70 7.02 7.14 -6.00
N VAL A 71 6.43 8.29 -5.71
CA VAL A 71 5.25 8.42 -4.85
C VAL A 71 4.03 8.68 -5.72
N PHE A 72 3.11 7.72 -5.74
CA PHE A 72 1.84 7.83 -6.43
C PHE A 72 0.77 8.30 -5.46
N ASN A 73 0.06 9.38 -5.80
CA ASN A 73 -0.82 10.07 -4.87
C ASN A 73 -2.04 10.68 -5.57
N ARG A 74 -3.00 11.15 -4.79
CA ARG A 74 -4.27 11.72 -5.27
C ARG A 74 -4.31 13.25 -5.19
N GLY A 75 -3.17 13.88 -4.99
CA GLY A 75 -3.03 15.32 -4.81
C GLY A 75 -2.73 16.09 -6.09
N THR A 76 -1.99 17.17 -5.93
CA THR A 76 -1.71 18.15 -6.99
C THR A 76 -0.93 17.54 -8.17
N CYS A 77 0.10 16.75 -7.87
CA CYS A 77 0.91 16.04 -8.85
C CYS A 77 0.81 14.54 -8.58
N PRO A 78 0.10 13.78 -9.42
CA PRO A 78 -0.15 12.36 -9.16
C PRO A 78 1.09 11.49 -9.02
N MET A 79 2.15 11.77 -9.77
CA MET A 79 3.44 11.13 -9.61
C MET A 79 4.49 12.15 -9.23
N ILE A 80 5.14 11.92 -8.09
CA ILE A 80 6.27 12.71 -7.62
C ILE A 80 7.44 11.75 -7.40
N VAL A 81 8.58 12.07 -7.99
CA VAL A 81 9.80 11.28 -7.85
C VAL A 81 10.79 12.04 -7.01
N PHE A 82 11.25 11.43 -5.93
CA PHE A 82 12.20 11.99 -4.98
C PHE A 82 13.54 11.25 -5.01
N ASP A 83 14.58 11.89 -4.51
CA ASP A 83 15.74 11.16 -4.01
C ASP A 83 15.50 10.63 -2.59
N THR A 84 16.46 9.86 -2.06
CA THR A 84 16.34 9.26 -0.72
C THR A 84 16.29 10.29 0.42
N ASP A 85 16.74 11.52 0.17
CA ASP A 85 16.71 12.61 1.15
C ASP A 85 15.42 13.43 1.11
N GLY A 86 14.51 13.10 0.17
CA GLY A 86 13.20 13.74 0.04
C GLY A 86 13.19 14.97 -0.87
N LYS A 87 14.24 15.18 -1.66
CA LYS A 87 14.26 16.23 -2.67
C LYS A 87 13.50 15.78 -3.93
N ILE A 88 12.60 16.61 -4.42
CA ILE A 88 11.88 16.36 -5.66
C ILE A 88 12.86 16.39 -6.84
N LEU A 89 12.89 15.31 -7.61
CA LEU A 89 13.66 15.18 -8.85
C LEU A 89 12.83 15.55 -10.06
N ARG A 90 11.57 15.10 -10.13
CA ARG A 90 10.62 15.38 -11.21
C ARG A 90 9.19 15.03 -10.80
N THR A 91 8.24 15.53 -11.57
CA THR A 91 6.81 15.21 -11.44
C THR A 91 6.19 15.00 -12.79
N TRP A 92 5.10 14.21 -12.82
CA TRP A 92 4.30 13.99 -14.02
C TRP A 92 2.93 13.38 -13.69
N GLY A 93 2.06 13.28 -14.67
CA GLY A 93 0.78 12.57 -14.54
C GLY A 93 -0.43 13.48 -14.33
N GLU A 94 -0.27 14.80 -14.36
CA GLU A 94 -1.36 15.75 -14.22
C GLU A 94 -2.41 15.54 -15.32
N GLY A 95 -3.67 15.39 -14.91
CA GLY A 95 -4.80 15.19 -15.83
C GLY A 95 -4.89 13.80 -16.47
N ILE A 96 -3.95 12.89 -16.18
CA ILE A 96 -3.94 11.53 -16.75
C ILE A 96 -4.80 10.58 -15.91
N PHE A 97 -4.69 10.66 -14.59
CA PHE A 97 -5.28 9.68 -13.69
C PHE A 97 -6.59 10.16 -13.07
N LYS A 98 -7.54 9.24 -12.95
CA LYS A 98 -8.83 9.48 -12.32
C LYS A 98 -8.83 9.14 -10.84
N ASN A 99 -8.21 8.03 -10.46
CA ASN A 99 -8.03 7.59 -9.09
C ASN A 99 -6.75 6.76 -8.95
N PRO A 100 -5.58 7.41 -8.79
CA PRO A 100 -4.31 6.73 -8.57
C PRO A 100 -4.40 5.65 -7.49
N HIS A 101 -3.81 4.45 -7.73
CA HIS A 101 -3.84 3.37 -6.76
C HIS A 101 -2.49 2.68 -6.56
N GLY A 102 -2.04 1.83 -7.46
CA GLY A 102 -0.78 1.10 -7.34
C GLY A 102 0.31 1.63 -8.28
N VAL A 103 1.56 1.61 -7.85
CA VAL A 103 2.74 1.86 -8.70
C VAL A 103 3.77 0.76 -8.49
N THR A 104 4.38 0.30 -9.58
CA THR A 104 5.43 -0.73 -9.58
C THR A 104 6.46 -0.41 -10.64
N ILE A 105 7.74 -0.59 -10.33
CA ILE A 105 8.83 -0.51 -11.30
C ILE A 105 9.02 -1.88 -11.93
N ALA A 106 8.92 -1.95 -13.24
CA ALA A 106 9.15 -3.17 -14.00
C ALA A 106 10.65 -3.51 -14.10
N PRO A 107 11.02 -4.76 -14.43
CA PRO A 107 12.43 -5.15 -14.58
C PRO A 107 13.21 -4.34 -15.62
N ASP A 108 12.55 -3.77 -16.62
CA ASP A 108 13.14 -2.88 -17.65
C ASP A 108 13.25 -1.42 -17.20
N GLY A 109 12.84 -1.10 -15.96
CA GLY A 109 12.83 0.24 -15.38
C GLY A 109 11.60 1.07 -15.76
N SER A 110 10.67 0.57 -16.55
CA SER A 110 9.40 1.26 -16.83
C SER A 110 8.50 1.26 -15.60
N VAL A 111 7.59 2.25 -15.55
CA VAL A 111 6.73 2.51 -14.39
C VAL A 111 5.30 2.11 -14.70
N PHE A 112 4.80 1.09 -14.02
CA PHE A 112 3.41 0.64 -14.14
C PHE A 112 2.55 1.34 -13.09
N CYS A 113 1.57 2.10 -13.56
CA CYS A 113 0.61 2.85 -12.74
C CYS A 113 -0.79 2.26 -12.89
N VAL A 114 -1.38 1.85 -11.79
CA VAL A 114 -2.76 1.35 -11.77
C VAL A 114 -3.70 2.51 -11.47
N ASP A 115 -4.60 2.79 -12.39
CA ASP A 115 -5.70 3.73 -12.18
C ASP A 115 -6.99 2.96 -11.86
N ASN A 116 -7.28 2.88 -10.59
CA ASN A 116 -8.49 2.23 -10.10
C ASN A 116 -9.76 2.91 -10.62
N GLY A 117 -9.74 4.24 -10.80
CA GLY A 117 -10.91 5.03 -11.16
C GLY A 117 -11.37 4.88 -12.60
N ASP A 118 -10.48 4.57 -13.53
CA ASP A 118 -10.83 4.33 -14.94
C ASP A 118 -10.60 2.89 -15.39
N SER A 119 -10.17 2.02 -14.47
CA SER A 119 -9.92 0.59 -14.67
C SER A 119 -8.86 0.31 -15.73
N THR A 120 -7.73 1.03 -15.65
CA THR A 120 -6.58 0.81 -16.54
C THR A 120 -5.29 0.60 -15.77
N ILE A 121 -4.33 0.01 -16.47
CA ILE A 121 -2.93 -0.05 -16.06
C ILE A 121 -2.13 0.61 -17.16
N ARG A 122 -1.37 1.65 -16.82
CA ARG A 122 -0.54 2.38 -17.76
C ARG A 122 0.93 2.16 -17.49
N GLN A 123 1.68 1.89 -18.53
CA GLN A 123 3.14 1.79 -18.52
C GLN A 123 3.74 3.10 -19.02
N PHE A 124 4.66 3.65 -18.25
CA PHE A 124 5.36 4.90 -18.57
C PHE A 124 6.87 4.67 -18.59
N SER A 125 7.59 5.53 -19.31
CA SER A 125 9.02 5.70 -19.09
C SER A 125 9.28 6.27 -17.68
N PRO A 126 10.50 6.16 -17.12
CA PRO A 126 10.84 6.81 -15.86
C PRO A 126 10.62 8.33 -15.83
N ASN A 127 10.50 8.96 -17.00
CA ASN A 127 10.26 10.39 -17.17
C ASN A 127 8.78 10.77 -17.37
N GLY A 128 7.88 9.77 -17.39
CA GLY A 128 6.44 9.98 -17.51
C GLY A 128 5.89 9.96 -18.93
N ASP A 129 6.66 9.50 -19.93
CA ASP A 129 6.14 9.29 -21.28
C ASP A 129 5.30 8.02 -21.31
N LEU A 130 4.07 8.10 -21.78
CA LEU A 130 3.18 6.94 -21.88
C LEU A 130 3.69 5.97 -22.97
N ILE A 131 3.94 4.71 -22.57
CA ILE A 131 4.41 3.63 -23.45
C ILE A 131 3.24 2.74 -23.88
N ASN A 132 2.42 2.30 -22.93
CA ASN A 132 1.34 1.35 -23.17
C ASN A 132 0.17 1.55 -22.20
N THR A 133 -1.00 1.04 -22.57
CA THR A 133 -2.20 1.00 -21.69
C THR A 133 -2.88 -0.35 -21.84
N LEU A 134 -3.07 -1.02 -20.70
CA LEU A 134 -3.90 -2.21 -20.58
C LEU A 134 -5.27 -1.81 -20.04
N GLY A 135 -6.32 -2.41 -20.59
CA GLY A 135 -7.70 -1.99 -20.36
C GLY A 135 -8.11 -0.82 -21.25
N THR A 136 -9.37 -0.41 -21.14
CA THR A 136 -9.92 0.73 -21.88
C THR A 136 -10.37 1.79 -20.90
N PRO A 137 -9.85 3.02 -20.95
CA PRO A 137 -10.20 4.06 -19.99
C PRO A 137 -11.71 4.27 -19.85
N ASN A 138 -12.18 4.27 -18.60
CA ASN A 138 -13.60 4.42 -18.26
C ASN A 138 -14.56 3.33 -18.79
N LYS A 139 -14.02 2.17 -19.18
CA LYS A 139 -14.82 1.02 -19.62
C LYS A 139 -14.44 -0.21 -18.78
N PRO A 140 -14.83 -0.23 -17.49
CA PRO A 140 -14.59 -1.39 -16.64
C PRO A 140 -15.31 -2.63 -17.20
N ALA A 141 -14.73 -3.80 -16.98
CA ALA A 141 -15.44 -5.05 -17.16
C ALA A 141 -16.67 -5.10 -16.24
N PRO A 142 -17.69 -5.92 -16.54
CA PRO A 142 -18.82 -6.09 -15.63
C PRO A 142 -18.34 -6.58 -14.26
N LYS A 143 -18.96 -6.07 -13.19
CA LYS A 143 -18.61 -6.48 -11.82
C LYS A 143 -18.70 -7.99 -11.67
N MET A 144 -17.66 -8.58 -11.04
CA MET A 144 -17.56 -10.02 -10.79
C MET A 144 -17.63 -10.91 -12.04
N SER A 145 -17.37 -10.36 -13.23
CA SER A 145 -17.36 -11.15 -14.47
C SER A 145 -16.15 -12.06 -14.59
N GLY A 146 -15.05 -11.71 -13.93
CA GLY A 146 -13.77 -12.37 -14.11
C GLY A 146 -12.96 -11.85 -15.29
N ASP A 147 -13.51 -10.96 -16.12
CA ASP A 147 -12.80 -10.29 -17.21
C ASP A 147 -11.97 -9.11 -16.70
N PRO A 148 -10.79 -8.83 -17.25
CA PRO A 148 -9.99 -7.66 -16.86
C PRO A 148 -10.50 -6.38 -17.56
N PHE A 149 -10.58 -5.24 -16.88
CA PHE A 149 -10.37 -4.98 -15.45
C PHE A 149 -11.63 -4.37 -14.85
N CYS A 150 -11.88 -4.63 -13.55
CA CYS A 150 -12.95 -3.93 -12.83
C CYS A 150 -12.43 -3.40 -11.50
N LEU A 151 -11.91 -2.17 -11.52
CA LEU A 151 -11.26 -1.47 -10.40
C LEU A 151 -10.00 -2.21 -9.89
N PRO A 152 -8.97 -2.39 -10.73
CA PRO A 152 -7.71 -3.03 -10.35
C PRO A 152 -6.97 -2.23 -9.27
N ALA A 153 -6.08 -2.92 -8.54
CA ALA A 153 -5.39 -2.34 -7.39
C ALA A 153 -3.86 -2.28 -7.53
N HIS A 154 -3.22 -3.35 -7.98
CA HIS A 154 -1.76 -3.45 -7.99
C HIS A 154 -1.24 -4.37 -9.11
N VAL A 155 0.06 -4.23 -9.42
CA VAL A 155 0.80 -5.08 -10.37
C VAL A 155 2.09 -5.56 -9.73
N ALA A 156 2.48 -6.81 -9.98
CA ALA A 156 3.81 -7.34 -9.63
C ALA A 156 4.39 -8.18 -10.76
N PHE A 157 5.71 -8.17 -10.88
CA PHE A 157 6.45 -8.92 -11.90
C PHE A 157 7.07 -10.18 -11.32
N ASP A 158 7.04 -11.27 -12.10
CA ASP A 158 7.82 -12.47 -11.83
C ASP A 158 9.29 -12.19 -12.21
N PRO A 159 10.22 -12.17 -11.25
CA PRO A 159 11.60 -11.80 -11.52
C PRO A 159 12.33 -12.81 -12.40
N ARG A 160 11.77 -14.00 -12.61
CA ARG A 160 12.40 -15.10 -13.38
C ARG A 160 12.22 -14.94 -14.88
N ASN A 161 11.10 -14.35 -15.32
CA ASN A 161 10.72 -14.36 -16.74
C ASN A 161 10.02 -13.08 -17.21
N GLY A 162 9.70 -12.15 -16.30
CA GLY A 162 9.02 -10.90 -16.61
C GLY A 162 7.50 -11.02 -16.80
N ASP A 163 6.90 -12.20 -16.60
CA ASP A 163 5.44 -12.30 -16.49
C ASP A 163 4.96 -11.38 -15.37
N PHE A 164 3.74 -10.88 -15.47
CA PHE A 164 3.23 -10.04 -14.41
C PHE A 164 1.80 -10.41 -13.99
N TYR A 165 1.50 -10.07 -12.75
CA TYR A 165 0.24 -10.37 -12.11
C TYR A 165 -0.48 -9.08 -11.74
N VAL A 166 -1.78 -9.05 -11.95
CA VAL A 166 -2.65 -7.91 -11.63
C VAL A 166 -3.63 -8.32 -10.56
N ALA A 167 -3.62 -7.59 -9.45
CA ALA A 167 -4.65 -7.64 -8.42
C ALA A 167 -5.87 -6.82 -8.90
N ASP A 168 -6.95 -7.49 -9.30
CA ASP A 168 -8.19 -6.85 -9.76
C ASP A 168 -9.31 -7.11 -8.75
N GLY A 169 -9.26 -6.40 -7.62
CA GLY A 169 -9.97 -6.83 -6.41
C GLY A 169 -11.20 -6.04 -6.03
N TYR A 170 -11.30 -4.73 -6.31
CA TYR A 170 -12.37 -3.92 -5.75
C TYR A 170 -13.77 -4.25 -6.29
N SER A 171 -13.86 -4.77 -7.50
CA SER A 171 -15.15 -5.20 -8.07
C SER A 171 -15.06 -6.47 -8.91
N ASN A 172 -13.96 -7.24 -8.81
CA ASN A 172 -13.78 -8.45 -9.61
C ASN A 172 -13.32 -9.69 -8.83
N ALA A 173 -12.63 -9.53 -7.69
CA ALA A 173 -12.09 -10.62 -6.87
C ALA A 173 -11.19 -11.57 -7.68
N ARG A 174 -10.34 -11.03 -8.56
CA ARG A 174 -9.50 -11.77 -9.51
C ARG A 174 -8.03 -11.42 -9.41
N VAL A 175 -7.21 -12.38 -9.77
CA VAL A 175 -5.81 -12.16 -10.15
C VAL A 175 -5.67 -12.55 -11.61
N HIS A 176 -5.05 -11.68 -12.42
CA HIS A 176 -4.80 -11.92 -13.84
C HIS A 176 -3.30 -12.07 -14.07
N LYS A 177 -2.88 -13.11 -14.76
CA LYS A 177 -1.50 -13.31 -15.18
C LYS A 177 -1.33 -12.92 -16.64
N TYR A 178 -0.31 -12.12 -16.91
CA TYR A 178 0.08 -11.65 -18.23
C TYR A 178 1.50 -12.07 -18.58
N SER A 179 1.76 -12.29 -19.85
CA SER A 179 3.11 -12.40 -20.39
C SER A 179 3.79 -11.01 -20.48
N PRO A 180 5.13 -10.96 -20.65
CA PRO A 180 5.87 -9.68 -20.68
C PRO A 180 5.41 -8.73 -21.82
N ASP A 181 4.86 -9.28 -22.89
CA ASP A 181 4.28 -8.50 -24.02
C ASP A 181 2.83 -8.04 -23.78
N GLY A 182 2.30 -8.24 -22.57
CA GLY A 182 0.97 -7.75 -22.18
C GLY A 182 -0.20 -8.63 -22.64
N LYS A 183 0.04 -9.88 -23.01
CA LYS A 183 -1.01 -10.83 -23.36
C LYS A 183 -1.53 -11.56 -22.14
N LEU A 184 -2.85 -11.51 -21.90
CA LEU A 184 -3.50 -12.29 -20.84
C LEU A 184 -3.26 -13.80 -21.04
N MET A 185 -2.70 -14.44 -20.05
CA MET A 185 -2.44 -15.89 -20.05
C MET A 185 -3.59 -16.65 -19.40
N PHE A 186 -3.94 -16.30 -18.18
CA PHE A 186 -5.07 -16.85 -17.45
C PHE A 186 -5.43 -15.95 -16.23
N SER A 187 -6.55 -16.29 -15.60
CA SER A 187 -7.03 -15.61 -14.38
C SER A 187 -7.55 -16.63 -13.38
N TRP A 188 -7.47 -16.29 -12.09
CA TRP A 188 -8.04 -17.12 -11.03
C TRP A 188 -8.63 -16.28 -9.91
N GLY A 189 -9.35 -16.96 -9.00
CA GLY A 189 -10.03 -16.36 -7.87
C GLY A 189 -11.51 -16.13 -8.16
N GLU A 190 -12.24 -15.93 -7.10
CA GLU A 190 -13.66 -15.56 -7.09
C GLU A 190 -14.00 -14.92 -5.73
N SER A 191 -15.14 -14.27 -5.62
CA SER A 191 -15.56 -13.65 -4.37
C SER A 191 -15.88 -14.69 -3.31
N GLY A 192 -15.35 -14.52 -2.11
CA GLY A 192 -15.64 -15.38 -0.96
C GLY A 192 -14.56 -15.39 0.11
N THR A 193 -14.68 -16.31 1.06
CA THR A 193 -13.80 -16.47 2.22
C THR A 193 -13.05 -17.81 2.22
N GLY A 194 -13.36 -18.71 1.28
CA GLY A 194 -12.69 -20.00 1.12
C GLY A 194 -11.25 -19.87 0.60
N LEU A 195 -10.56 -21.00 0.50
CA LEU A 195 -9.22 -21.05 -0.08
C LEU A 195 -9.29 -20.78 -1.60
N GLY A 196 -8.47 -19.84 -2.08
CA GLY A 196 -8.51 -19.37 -3.47
C GLY A 196 -9.66 -18.41 -3.78
N GLN A 197 -10.52 -18.10 -2.81
CA GLN A 197 -11.53 -17.05 -2.89
C GLN A 197 -11.00 -15.77 -2.23
N PHE A 198 -11.52 -14.61 -2.64
CA PHE A 198 -11.03 -13.31 -2.20
C PHE A 198 -12.15 -12.36 -1.80
N ASN A 199 -11.81 -11.49 -0.85
CA ASN A 199 -12.59 -10.31 -0.53
C ASN A 199 -11.68 -9.08 -0.62
N ILE A 200 -11.65 -8.46 -1.77
CA ILE A 200 -10.72 -7.42 -2.22
C ILE A 200 -9.27 -7.92 -2.34
N VAL A 201 -8.91 -8.39 -3.53
CA VAL A 201 -7.51 -8.62 -3.93
C VAL A 201 -6.82 -7.25 -4.04
N HIS A 202 -6.04 -6.89 -3.02
CA HIS A 202 -5.58 -5.50 -2.89
C HIS A 202 -4.14 -5.27 -3.34
N ASN A 203 -3.27 -6.23 -3.07
CA ASN A 203 -1.87 -6.15 -3.45
C ASN A 203 -1.36 -7.53 -3.88
N VAL A 204 -0.29 -7.54 -4.64
CA VAL A 204 0.38 -8.75 -5.10
C VAL A 204 1.89 -8.53 -5.13
N VAL A 205 2.66 -9.53 -4.71
CA VAL A 205 4.11 -9.59 -4.92
C VAL A 205 4.52 -11.00 -5.32
N VAL A 206 5.68 -11.13 -5.95
CA VAL A 206 6.22 -12.41 -6.44
C VAL A 206 7.64 -12.57 -5.94
N ASP A 207 7.94 -13.70 -5.31
CA ASP A 207 9.29 -13.99 -4.85
C ASP A 207 10.20 -14.50 -5.99
N LYS A 208 11.49 -14.66 -5.71
CA LYS A 208 12.49 -15.13 -6.68
C LYS A 208 12.26 -16.57 -7.16
N SER A 209 11.47 -17.34 -6.42
CA SER A 209 11.06 -18.70 -6.78
C SER A 209 9.78 -18.71 -7.62
N GLY A 210 9.09 -17.56 -7.71
CA GLY A 210 7.87 -17.35 -8.47
C GLY A 210 6.59 -17.61 -7.68
N TRP A 211 6.67 -17.80 -6.36
CA TRP A 211 5.48 -17.86 -5.54
C TRP A 211 4.79 -16.50 -5.50
N VAL A 212 3.48 -16.51 -5.62
CA VAL A 212 2.64 -15.32 -5.73
C VAL A 212 1.91 -15.10 -4.41
N TYR A 213 2.22 -14.00 -3.73
CA TYR A 213 1.63 -13.61 -2.45
C TYR A 213 0.54 -12.57 -2.72
N ILE A 214 -0.67 -12.86 -2.28
CA ILE A 214 -1.86 -12.03 -2.53
C ILE A 214 -2.40 -11.48 -1.21
N ALA A 215 -2.46 -10.15 -1.11
CA ALA A 215 -3.15 -9.47 -0.04
C ALA A 215 -4.67 -9.61 -0.22
N ASP A 216 -5.28 -10.51 0.52
CA ASP A 216 -6.73 -10.74 0.58
C ASP A 216 -7.31 -9.88 1.73
N ARG A 217 -7.41 -8.56 1.45
CA ARG A 217 -7.47 -7.49 2.45
C ARG A 217 -8.62 -7.65 3.44
N GLU A 218 -9.84 -7.81 2.96
CA GLU A 218 -11.03 -7.88 3.83
C GLU A 218 -11.23 -9.28 4.44
N ASN A 219 -10.46 -10.27 4.00
CA ASN A 219 -10.35 -11.56 4.66
C ASN A 219 -9.20 -11.63 5.68
N HIS A 220 -8.47 -10.54 5.91
CA HIS A 220 -7.41 -10.39 6.90
C HIS A 220 -6.32 -11.47 6.78
N ARG A 221 -5.87 -11.74 5.55
CA ARG A 221 -4.89 -12.78 5.27
C ARG A 221 -4.05 -12.47 4.05
N ILE A 222 -2.95 -13.20 3.93
CA ILE A 222 -2.19 -13.35 2.69
C ILE A 222 -2.44 -14.77 2.20
N GLN A 223 -2.79 -14.93 0.95
CA GLN A 223 -2.83 -16.25 0.30
C GLN A 223 -1.65 -16.40 -0.65
N ILE A 224 -1.02 -17.56 -0.65
CA ILE A 224 0.15 -17.90 -1.45
C ILE A 224 -0.25 -18.89 -2.53
N PHE A 225 0.17 -18.62 -3.76
CA PHE A 225 -0.13 -19.42 -4.94
C PHE A 225 1.13 -19.79 -5.71
N SER A 226 1.11 -20.94 -6.37
CA SER A 226 2.12 -21.25 -7.37
C SER A 226 2.02 -20.32 -8.59
N PRO A 227 3.05 -20.25 -9.46
CA PRO A 227 3.00 -19.47 -10.69
C PRO A 227 1.84 -19.80 -11.63
N ASP A 228 1.24 -21.00 -11.46
CA ASP A 228 0.09 -21.50 -12.23
C ASP A 228 -1.26 -21.18 -11.55
N GLY A 229 -1.26 -20.35 -10.51
CA GLY A 229 -2.46 -19.93 -9.79
C GLY A 229 -3.07 -20.99 -8.89
N LYS A 230 -2.33 -22.04 -8.52
CA LYS A 230 -2.80 -23.05 -7.56
C LYS A 230 -2.53 -22.58 -6.15
N PHE A 231 -3.55 -22.63 -5.31
CA PHE A 231 -3.42 -22.32 -3.88
C PHE A 231 -2.43 -23.29 -3.21
N GLU A 232 -1.53 -22.74 -2.41
CA GLU A 232 -0.56 -23.48 -1.61
C GLU A 232 -0.86 -23.35 -0.11
N THR A 233 -0.88 -22.15 0.41
CA THR A 233 -1.09 -21.87 1.84
C THR A 233 -1.65 -20.47 2.06
N GLN A 234 -1.95 -20.16 3.31
CA GLN A 234 -2.33 -18.82 3.73
C GLN A 234 -1.69 -18.44 5.05
N TRP A 235 -1.45 -17.14 5.22
CA TRP A 235 -1.00 -16.57 6.48
C TRP A 235 -2.10 -15.72 7.08
N VAL A 236 -2.42 -16.04 8.31
CA VAL A 236 -3.38 -15.34 9.17
C VAL A 236 -2.65 -14.66 10.32
N ASN A 237 -3.33 -14.15 11.33
CA ASN A 237 -2.73 -13.33 12.38
C ASN A 237 -2.23 -11.98 11.86
N LEU A 238 -2.97 -11.45 10.89
CA LEU A 238 -2.77 -10.16 10.26
C LEU A 238 -4.05 -9.33 10.42
N SER A 239 -3.91 -8.01 10.30
CA SER A 239 -5.04 -7.11 10.17
C SER A 239 -5.45 -6.99 8.70
N ARG A 240 -6.05 -5.88 8.28
CA ARG A 240 -6.42 -5.65 6.88
C ARG A 240 -5.17 -5.41 6.04
N VAL A 241 -4.70 -6.44 5.34
CA VAL A 241 -3.46 -6.40 4.54
C VAL A 241 -3.66 -5.56 3.29
N ALA A 242 -3.04 -4.39 3.24
CA ALA A 242 -3.18 -3.47 2.12
C ALA A 242 -1.94 -3.38 1.25
N ALA A 243 -0.75 -3.50 1.81
CA ALA A 243 0.51 -3.42 1.07
C ALA A 243 1.38 -4.65 1.32
N LEU A 244 2.11 -5.05 0.28
CA LEU A 244 3.15 -6.06 0.33
C LEU A 244 4.40 -5.52 -0.36
N CYS A 245 5.58 -5.83 0.20
CA CYS A 245 6.85 -5.57 -0.43
C CYS A 245 7.82 -6.71 -0.07
N ILE A 246 8.59 -7.20 -1.03
CA ILE A 246 9.64 -8.19 -0.81
C ILE A 246 10.99 -7.51 -0.70
N ASP A 247 11.75 -7.87 0.32
CA ASP A 247 13.15 -7.51 0.50
C ASP A 247 14.02 -8.76 0.33
N ASP A 248 14.84 -8.80 -0.70
CA ASP A 248 15.75 -9.91 -1.01
C ASP A 248 17.24 -9.54 -0.88
N ARG A 249 17.57 -8.32 -0.42
CA ARG A 249 18.92 -7.75 -0.38
C ARG A 249 19.90 -8.54 0.48
N THR A 250 19.42 -9.23 1.51
CA THR A 250 20.26 -9.99 2.45
C THR A 250 20.48 -11.44 2.05
N GLY A 251 19.98 -11.85 0.88
CA GLY A 251 19.97 -13.23 0.42
C GLY A 251 18.87 -14.11 1.04
N ARG A 252 18.17 -13.61 2.05
CA ARG A 252 16.91 -14.14 2.57
C ARG A 252 15.79 -13.21 2.17
N GLU A 253 14.74 -13.75 1.55
CA GLU A 253 13.57 -12.95 1.23
C GLU A 253 12.73 -12.72 2.48
N LEU A 254 12.35 -11.46 2.67
CA LEU A 254 11.46 -11.01 3.73
C LEU A 254 10.26 -10.31 3.12
N ILE A 255 9.11 -10.45 3.76
CA ILE A 255 7.87 -9.83 3.29
C ILE A 255 7.45 -8.77 4.31
N TYR A 256 7.40 -7.54 3.84
CA TYR A 256 6.91 -6.38 4.58
C TYR A 256 5.45 -6.18 4.27
N VAL A 257 4.62 -6.22 5.29
CA VAL A 257 3.16 -6.20 5.19
C VAL A 257 2.63 -4.92 5.79
N GLY A 258 2.02 -4.06 4.98
CA GLY A 258 1.28 -2.89 5.44
C GLY A 258 -0.14 -3.28 5.82
N GLU A 259 -0.49 -3.05 7.08
CA GLU A 259 -1.77 -3.42 7.62
C GLU A 259 -2.57 -2.19 8.04
N TYR A 260 -3.80 -2.10 7.59
CA TYR A 260 -4.77 -1.14 8.10
C TYR A 260 -5.25 -1.56 9.48
N PHE A 261 -5.84 -0.58 10.18
CA PHE A 261 -6.65 -0.89 11.34
C PHE A 261 -7.81 -1.80 10.94
N CYS A 262 -7.99 -2.91 11.67
CA CYS A 262 -9.08 -3.85 11.39
C CYS A 262 -10.44 -3.32 11.86
N GLY A 263 -10.45 -2.25 12.66
CA GLY A 263 -11.61 -1.72 13.32
C GLY A 263 -12.54 -1.00 12.37
N ILE A 264 -13.67 -1.59 12.14
CA ILE A 264 -14.89 -0.89 11.83
C ILE A 264 -15.44 -0.50 13.19
N GLY A 265 -15.45 0.77 13.55
CA GLY A 265 -16.20 1.41 14.63
C GLY A 265 -16.55 0.67 15.95
N THR A 266 -16.29 -0.62 16.04
CA THR A 266 -16.61 -1.45 17.19
C THR A 266 -15.40 -2.09 17.87
N ASN A 267 -14.19 -1.93 17.30
CA ASN A 267 -12.98 -2.51 17.81
C ASN A 267 -11.98 -1.45 18.27
N ASP A 268 -12.28 -0.82 19.39
CA ASP A 268 -11.26 -0.14 20.20
C ASP A 268 -10.37 -1.13 20.95
N VAL A 269 -10.38 -2.38 20.54
CA VAL A 269 -9.72 -3.45 21.27
C VAL A 269 -8.44 -3.85 20.58
N GLY A 270 -7.36 -3.38 21.13
CA GLY A 270 -6.07 -3.96 20.87
C GLY A 270 -5.19 -3.14 19.95
N THR A 271 -4.22 -2.53 20.56
CA THR A 271 -3.05 -1.93 19.90
C THR A 271 -2.35 -2.90 18.94
N ASP A 272 -2.63 -4.20 19.03
CA ASP A 272 -2.04 -5.25 18.22
C ASP A 272 -2.76 -5.50 16.88
N LEU A 273 -3.83 -4.78 16.57
CA LEU A 273 -4.63 -4.98 15.35
C LEU A 273 -4.34 -3.95 14.24
N GLY A 274 -3.24 -3.24 14.33
CA GLY A 274 -2.84 -2.20 13.37
C GLY A 274 -3.37 -0.81 13.75
N PRO A 275 -3.09 0.24 12.95
CA PRO A 275 -2.27 0.16 11.72
C PRO A 275 -0.79 -0.09 12.04
N ARG A 276 -0.14 -0.90 11.21
CA ARG A 276 1.26 -1.31 11.46
C ARG A 276 1.94 -1.82 10.20
N ILE A 277 3.24 -2.05 10.29
CA ILE A 277 4.00 -2.87 9.35
C ILE A 277 4.40 -4.15 10.07
N THR A 278 4.10 -5.30 9.49
CA THR A 278 4.57 -6.61 9.96
C THR A 278 5.65 -7.12 9.03
N ILE A 279 6.78 -7.56 9.56
CA ILE A 279 7.89 -8.17 8.82
C ILE A 279 7.81 -9.68 9.04
N MET A 280 7.76 -10.44 7.94
CA MET A 280 7.61 -11.89 7.94
C MET A 280 8.69 -12.54 7.09
N ASP A 281 9.00 -13.79 7.41
CA ASP A 281 9.76 -14.64 6.49
C ASP A 281 8.83 -15.38 5.50
N THR A 282 9.43 -16.08 4.54
CA THR A 282 8.71 -16.84 3.53
C THR A 282 8.00 -18.10 4.06
N ASP A 283 8.29 -18.49 5.31
CA ASP A 283 7.58 -19.56 6.02
C ASP A 283 6.33 -19.06 6.76
N GLY A 284 6.11 -17.73 6.77
CA GLY A 284 4.97 -17.08 7.43
C GLY A 284 5.21 -16.75 8.91
N ASN A 285 6.44 -16.83 9.40
CA ASN A 285 6.75 -16.43 10.75
C ASN A 285 6.85 -14.91 10.86
N VAL A 286 6.20 -14.34 11.87
CA VAL A 286 6.33 -12.92 12.20
C VAL A 286 7.67 -12.70 12.90
N LEU A 287 8.50 -11.84 12.32
CA LEU A 287 9.83 -11.49 12.83
C LEU A 287 9.81 -10.21 13.65
N SER A 288 9.04 -9.20 13.20
CA SER A 288 8.90 -7.92 13.88
C SER A 288 7.58 -7.23 13.52
N ARG A 289 7.14 -6.34 14.39
CA ARG A 289 6.00 -5.44 14.15
C ARG A 289 6.38 -4.01 14.48
N ILE A 290 6.07 -3.10 13.57
CA ILE A 290 6.36 -1.67 13.63
C ILE A 290 5.02 -0.92 13.67
N GLY A 291 4.86 0.05 14.60
CA GLY A 291 3.63 0.82 14.71
C GLY A 291 2.54 0.10 15.50
N ARG A 292 2.86 -0.39 16.69
CA ARG A 292 1.94 -1.16 17.55
C ARG A 292 0.85 -0.32 18.24
N GLU A 293 1.03 0.99 18.27
CA GLU A 293 0.05 1.89 18.88
C GLU A 293 -1.08 2.21 17.92
N SER A 294 -2.17 2.73 18.46
CA SER A 294 -3.30 3.22 17.68
C SER A 294 -2.87 4.26 16.64
N TYR A 295 -3.70 4.48 15.62
CA TYR A 295 -3.47 5.46 14.57
C TYR A 295 -3.25 6.89 15.11
N GLY A 296 -2.62 7.75 14.30
CA GLY A 296 -2.47 9.17 14.65
C GLY A 296 -1.27 9.89 14.05
N ASP A 297 -1.17 11.18 14.36
CA ASP A 297 -0.10 12.08 13.89
C ASP A 297 1.22 11.93 14.64
N GLN A 298 1.24 11.24 15.79
CA GLN A 298 2.45 11.12 16.58
C GLN A 298 3.52 10.34 15.82
N ILE A 299 4.77 10.63 16.16
CA ILE A 299 5.94 10.01 15.55
C ILE A 299 5.87 8.49 15.76
N GLY A 300 6.05 7.73 14.68
CA GLY A 300 6.01 6.27 14.71
C GLY A 300 4.62 5.64 14.67
N ARG A 301 3.56 6.42 14.60
CA ARG A 301 2.21 5.93 14.32
C ARG A 301 1.90 6.00 12.84
N PHE A 302 0.96 5.18 12.43
CA PHE A 302 0.40 5.17 11.08
C PHE A 302 -1.09 5.50 11.10
N TYR A 303 -1.60 5.90 9.95
CA TYR A 303 -3.03 5.93 9.67
C TYR A 303 -3.47 4.70 8.87
N SER A 304 -2.96 4.55 7.67
CA SER A 304 -3.36 3.48 6.75
C SER A 304 -2.20 3.11 5.81
N PRO A 305 -1.23 2.31 6.23
CA PRO A 305 -0.13 1.84 5.37
C PRO A 305 -0.67 1.14 4.13
N HIS A 306 -0.63 1.82 2.97
CA HIS A 306 -1.23 1.38 1.72
C HIS A 306 -0.19 1.00 0.66
N GLY A 307 0.98 1.61 0.70
CA GLY A 307 2.12 1.28 -0.14
C GLY A 307 3.40 1.21 0.70
N ILE A 308 4.27 0.25 0.41
CA ILE A 308 5.55 0.06 1.07
C ILE A 308 6.61 -0.21 0.02
N ALA A 309 7.78 0.45 0.16
CA ALA A 309 8.98 0.14 -0.61
C ALA A 309 10.22 0.29 0.27
N LEU A 310 11.31 -0.36 -0.12
CA LEU A 310 12.60 -0.28 0.56
C LEU A 310 13.69 0.18 -0.41
N ASP A 311 14.56 1.08 0.07
CA ASP A 311 15.75 1.48 -0.69
C ASP A 311 16.92 0.49 -0.49
N SER A 312 18.03 0.72 -1.20
CA SER A 312 19.22 -0.14 -1.13
C SER A 312 19.83 -0.26 0.27
N LYS A 313 19.56 0.72 1.16
CA LYS A 313 20.01 0.73 2.55
C LYS A 313 19.06 0.00 3.49
N GLY A 314 17.85 -0.29 3.04
CA GLY A 314 16.79 -0.91 3.83
C GLY A 314 15.91 0.05 4.59
N ASP A 315 15.99 1.32 4.27
CA ASP A 315 15.03 2.29 4.79
C ASP A 315 13.65 1.99 4.19
N ILE A 316 12.62 2.08 5.00
CA ILE A 316 11.23 1.81 4.58
C ILE A 316 10.56 3.13 4.23
N TYR A 317 9.88 3.14 3.09
CA TYR A 317 8.99 4.24 2.67
C TYR A 317 7.55 3.74 2.72
N VAL A 318 6.68 4.52 3.37
CA VAL A 318 5.28 4.17 3.58
C VAL A 318 4.39 5.24 3.00
N ALA A 319 3.53 4.86 2.06
CA ALA A 319 2.46 5.69 1.55
C ALA A 319 1.15 5.33 2.26
N GLU A 320 0.38 6.34 2.68
CA GLU A 320 -0.81 6.17 3.50
C GLU A 320 -2.05 6.82 2.85
N VAL A 321 -3.17 6.08 2.79
CA VAL A 321 -4.48 6.64 2.35
C VAL A 321 -5.19 7.30 3.53
N SER A 322 -4.51 8.23 4.13
CA SER A 322 -4.91 8.90 5.36
C SER A 322 -6.15 9.79 5.21
N TRP A 323 -6.37 10.39 4.03
CA TRP A 323 -7.56 11.21 3.77
C TRP A 323 -8.84 10.37 3.68
N SER A 324 -8.82 9.31 2.86
CA SER A 324 -10.01 8.49 2.61
C SER A 324 -10.52 7.79 3.86
N ASP A 325 -9.60 7.36 4.73
CA ASP A 325 -9.96 6.60 5.93
C ASP A 325 -10.23 7.50 7.14
N TYR A 326 -9.54 8.65 7.24
CA TYR A 326 -9.62 9.49 8.43
C TYR A 326 -9.85 10.97 8.12
N GLY A 327 -9.00 11.63 7.35
CA GLY A 327 -8.97 13.07 7.21
C GLY A 327 -10.28 13.70 6.74
N ARG A 328 -10.96 13.07 5.78
CA ARG A 328 -12.26 13.54 5.27
C ARG A 328 -13.39 13.44 6.30
N HIS A 329 -13.23 12.59 7.31
CA HIS A 329 -14.22 12.37 8.37
C HIS A 329 -13.99 13.23 9.61
N MET A 330 -12.87 13.94 9.66
CA MET A 330 -12.58 14.87 10.74
C MET A 330 -13.47 16.11 10.66
N ASN A 331 -13.65 16.80 11.78
CA ASN A 331 -14.43 18.04 11.84
C ASN A 331 -13.55 19.20 12.37
N PRO A 332 -13.12 20.17 11.53
CA PRO A 332 -13.28 20.20 10.07
C PRO A 332 -12.41 19.11 9.36
N PRO A 333 -12.77 18.70 8.14
CA PRO A 333 -11.91 17.83 7.36
C PRO A 333 -10.53 18.45 7.15
N ARG A 334 -9.46 17.64 7.31
CA ARG A 334 -8.09 18.11 7.12
C ARG A 334 -7.21 17.04 6.46
N GLU A 335 -6.22 17.49 5.71
CA GLU A 335 -5.18 16.60 5.21
C GLU A 335 -4.31 16.08 6.35
N LEU A 336 -3.97 14.81 6.29
CA LEU A 336 -3.14 14.13 7.27
C LEU A 336 -1.82 13.69 6.62
N ARG A 337 -0.86 13.28 7.44
CA ARG A 337 0.39 12.73 6.95
C ARG A 337 0.12 11.56 6.01
N SER A 338 0.70 11.60 4.81
CA SER A 338 0.50 10.62 3.74
C SER A 338 1.77 9.88 3.37
N MET A 339 2.94 10.35 3.82
CA MET A 339 4.23 9.72 3.56
C MET A 339 5.08 9.68 4.82
N GLN A 340 5.77 8.55 5.01
CA GLN A 340 6.78 8.40 6.06
C GLN A 340 8.01 7.67 5.53
N LYS A 341 9.18 8.07 6.03
CA LYS A 341 10.42 7.32 5.89
C LYS A 341 10.87 6.80 7.26
N LEU A 342 11.12 5.51 7.36
CA LEU A 342 11.68 4.85 8.52
C LEU A 342 13.11 4.42 8.17
N ARG A 343 14.10 4.91 8.89
CA ARG A 343 15.51 4.58 8.63
C ARG A 343 15.91 3.34 9.40
N LYS A 344 16.54 2.40 8.70
CA LYS A 344 17.07 1.19 9.34
C LYS A 344 18.14 1.54 10.35
N VAL A 345 18.05 0.99 11.55
CA VAL A 345 19.12 1.10 12.56
C VAL A 345 20.27 0.23 12.09
N ALA A 346 21.47 0.82 12.01
CA ALA A 346 22.68 0.07 11.70
C ALA A 346 22.93 -0.94 12.84
N GLN A 347 23.16 -2.19 12.45
CA GLN A 347 23.58 -3.25 13.38
C GLN A 347 25.07 -3.15 13.69
#